data_1e8e64e89e745845be3bdec2d5067073
#
_entry.id   1e8e64e89e745845be3bdec2d5067073
#
_cell.length_a   1.000
_cell.length_b   1.000
_cell.length_c   1.000
_cell.angle_alpha   90.00
_cell.angle_beta   90.00
_cell.angle_gamma   90.00
#
_symmetry.space_group_name_H-M   'P 1'
#
loop_
_entity.id
_entity.type
_entity.pdbx_description
1 polymer ?
#
loop_
_entity_poly.entity_id
_entity_poly.type
_entity_poly.pdbx_seq_one_letter_code
_entity_poly.pdbx_strand_id
1 'polypeptide(L)'
;STGLVGSEMCIRDSFRTVVRNYLINWARENDYDLFSDGLKIYTTIDSRMQEIAENAVSNQMSRLQQIFDDHWDGKNPWIDEKGFEIKDFLKNTIKRTRYYKSLLKENENDSIKVFDLLNEKKKMKVFSWGGEIDTVFSIMDSLRYYKNFLQAGFISIEPKTGFIRAWVGGINHKFFKYDHVKQGKRQPGSTFKPIVYAAAIDNGYSPCYPV
;
A
#
# COMPACT_ATOMS: atom_id res chain seq x y z
N SER A 1 12.26 27.18 -4.52
CA SER A 1 10.93 26.76 -3.99
C SER A 1 9.87 26.91 -5.08
N THR A 2 9.77 25.96 -5.97
CA THR A 2 8.70 25.88 -6.95
C THR A 2 7.59 25.02 -6.36
N GLY A 3 6.46 25.67 -6.04
CA GLY A 3 5.25 24.97 -5.70
C GLY A 3 4.84 24.07 -6.84
N LEU A 4 4.86 22.75 -6.60
CA LEU A 4 4.38 21.77 -7.57
C LEU A 4 2.85 21.78 -7.57
N VAL A 5 2.29 22.65 -8.41
CA VAL A 5 0.90 22.57 -8.86
C VAL A 5 0.94 21.84 -10.19
N GLY A 6 0.33 20.67 -10.25
CA GLY A 6 -0.04 20.00 -11.50
C GLY A 6 0.99 19.09 -12.13
N SER A 7 1.15 17.91 -11.60
CA SER A 7 1.30 16.67 -12.36
C SER A 7 0.74 15.52 -11.54
N GLU A 8 -0.06 14.69 -12.17
CA GLU A 8 -0.70 13.50 -11.60
C GLU A 8 0.34 12.45 -11.22
N MET A 9 0.96 12.60 -10.05
CA MET A 9 1.79 11.53 -9.49
C MET A 9 1.13 10.97 -8.25
N CYS A 10 0.29 9.95 -8.46
CA CYS A 10 -0.50 9.26 -7.45
C CYS A 10 0.32 8.67 -6.28
N ILE A 11 1.63 8.51 -6.46
CA ILE A 11 2.49 7.86 -5.46
C ILE A 11 2.89 8.86 -4.36
N ARG A 12 3.05 10.15 -4.67
CA ARG A 12 3.31 11.21 -3.68
C ARG A 12 2.19 11.39 -2.67
N ASP A 13 0.99 10.93 -3.00
CA ASP A 13 -0.19 11.04 -2.15
C ASP A 13 -0.10 10.18 -0.88
N SER A 14 0.66 9.09 -0.87
CA SER A 14 0.86 8.26 0.34
C SER A 14 1.58 9.06 1.42
N PHE A 15 2.74 9.66 1.08
CA PHE A 15 3.49 10.51 2.02
C PHE A 15 2.69 11.73 2.44
N ARG A 16 2.05 12.41 1.49
CA ARG A 16 1.16 13.56 1.78
C ARG A 16 0.07 13.19 2.78
N THR A 17 -0.54 12.02 2.63
CA THR A 17 -1.58 11.54 3.56
C THR A 17 -1.01 11.30 4.96
N VAL A 18 0.20 10.73 5.05
CA VAL A 18 0.89 10.52 6.35
C VAL A 18 1.18 11.85 7.03
N VAL A 19 1.76 12.81 6.31
CA VAL A 19 2.09 14.16 6.83
C VAL A 19 0.81 14.90 7.22
N ARG A 20 -0.22 14.89 6.37
CA ARG A 20 -1.50 15.53 6.67
C ARG A 20 -2.13 15.00 7.97
N ASN A 21 -2.15 13.69 8.15
CA ASN A 21 -2.73 13.08 9.35
C ASN A 21 -1.93 13.44 10.62
N TYR A 22 -0.60 13.49 10.52
CA TYR A 22 0.25 13.98 11.61
C TYR A 22 -0.05 15.45 11.95
N LEU A 23 -0.12 16.30 10.93
CA LEU A 23 -0.33 17.74 11.08
C LEU A 23 -1.74 18.08 11.60
N ILE A 24 -2.76 17.31 11.27
CA ILE A 24 -4.11 17.50 11.84
C ILE A 24 -4.07 17.34 13.38
N ASN A 25 -3.37 16.33 13.88
CA ASN A 25 -3.25 16.11 15.30
C ASN A 25 -2.39 17.20 15.95
N TRP A 26 -1.23 17.52 15.36
CA TRP A 26 -0.34 18.56 15.82
C TRP A 26 -1.04 19.95 15.88
N ALA A 27 -1.78 20.31 14.83
CA ALA A 27 -2.50 21.58 14.77
C ALA A 27 -3.54 21.69 15.89
N ARG A 28 -4.28 20.60 16.14
CA ARG A 28 -5.25 20.53 17.24
C ARG A 28 -4.60 20.67 18.62
N GLU A 29 -3.43 20.09 18.82
CA GLU A 29 -2.68 20.16 20.08
C GLU A 29 -2.03 21.54 20.33
N ASN A 30 -1.87 22.35 19.26
CA ASN A 30 -1.22 23.66 19.32
C ASN A 30 -2.15 24.82 18.95
N ASP A 31 -3.46 24.61 18.97
CA ASP A 31 -4.50 25.62 18.67
C ASP A 31 -4.35 26.30 17.30
N TYR A 32 -3.90 25.56 16.28
CA TYR A 32 -3.84 25.99 14.89
C TYR A 32 -4.95 25.36 14.03
N ASP A 33 -5.40 26.08 13.00
CA ASP A 33 -6.17 25.49 11.92
C ASP A 33 -5.25 25.22 10.72
N LEU A 34 -5.06 23.94 10.41
CA LEU A 34 -4.18 23.48 9.33
C LEU A 34 -4.53 24.08 7.96
N PHE A 35 -5.78 24.46 7.74
CA PHE A 35 -6.30 24.88 6.45
C PHE A 35 -6.51 26.39 6.30
N SER A 36 -6.66 27.12 7.42
CA SER A 36 -6.96 28.55 7.41
C SER A 36 -5.78 29.43 7.84
N ASP A 37 -4.85 28.92 8.66
CA ASP A 37 -3.80 29.76 9.27
C ASP A 37 -2.57 29.99 8.37
N GLY A 38 -2.63 29.57 7.11
CA GLY A 38 -1.56 29.82 6.12
C GLY A 38 -0.22 29.17 6.46
N LEU A 39 -0.24 28.04 7.15
CA LEU A 39 0.96 27.33 7.61
C LEU A 39 1.85 26.87 6.44
N LYS A 40 3.15 27.12 6.56
CA LYS A 40 4.17 26.63 5.62
C LYS A 40 4.81 25.35 6.15
N ILE A 41 4.61 24.24 5.46
CA ILE A 41 5.08 22.92 5.89
C ILE A 41 6.32 22.55 5.09
N TYR A 42 7.45 22.40 5.79
CA TYR A 42 8.72 21.96 5.21
C TYR A 42 8.91 20.47 5.53
N THR A 43 9.23 19.68 4.51
CA THR A 43 9.51 18.24 4.66
C THR A 43 10.93 17.91 4.24
N THR A 44 11.40 16.71 4.59
CA THR A 44 12.75 16.23 4.27
C THR A 44 12.82 15.47 2.95
N ILE A 45 11.69 15.30 2.25
CA ILE A 45 11.62 14.62 0.94
C ILE A 45 12.44 15.40 -0.09
N ASP A 46 13.32 14.69 -0.79
CA ASP A 46 13.97 15.18 -1.99
C ASP A 46 13.16 14.77 -3.23
N SER A 47 12.68 15.75 -4.00
CA SER A 47 11.79 15.50 -5.13
C SER A 47 12.42 14.63 -6.23
N ARG A 48 13.73 14.73 -6.44
CA ARG A 48 14.46 13.93 -7.44
C ARG A 48 14.60 12.48 -6.96
N MET A 49 14.96 12.29 -5.69
CA MET A 49 15.02 10.95 -5.09
C MET A 49 13.66 10.29 -5.06
N GLN A 50 12.60 11.05 -4.77
CA GLN A 50 11.22 10.57 -4.81
C GLN A 50 10.85 10.07 -6.21
N GLU A 51 11.12 10.85 -7.25
CA GLU A 51 10.84 10.48 -8.64
C GLU A 51 11.61 9.23 -9.07
N ILE A 52 12.91 9.16 -8.74
CA ILE A 52 13.74 7.97 -9.02
C ILE A 52 13.15 6.74 -8.30
N ALA A 53 12.77 6.86 -7.04
CA ALA A 53 12.19 5.77 -6.27
C ALA A 53 10.85 5.30 -6.85
N GLU A 54 9.98 6.22 -7.24
CA GLU A 54 8.71 5.92 -7.88
C GLU A 54 8.89 5.14 -9.20
N ASN A 55 9.79 5.63 -10.05
CA ASN A 55 10.11 4.99 -11.32
C ASN A 55 10.74 3.60 -11.11
N ALA A 56 11.66 3.47 -10.15
CA ALA A 56 12.30 2.20 -9.83
C ALA A 56 11.28 1.16 -9.32
N VAL A 57 10.39 1.56 -8.42
CA VAL A 57 9.32 0.68 -7.91
C VAL A 57 8.37 0.29 -9.05
N SER A 58 7.92 1.24 -9.86
CA SER A 58 7.01 0.97 -10.97
C SER A 58 7.62 -0.02 -11.97
N ASN A 59 8.85 0.23 -12.43
CA ASN A 59 9.53 -0.62 -13.41
C ASN A 59 9.78 -2.03 -12.86
N GLN A 60 10.29 -2.13 -11.63
CA GLN A 60 10.59 -3.42 -11.04
C GLN A 60 9.32 -4.23 -10.75
N MET A 61 8.29 -3.58 -10.21
CA MET A 61 7.03 -4.26 -9.89
C MET A 61 6.26 -4.68 -11.14
N SER A 62 6.30 -3.90 -12.21
CA SER A 62 5.73 -4.30 -13.51
C SER A 62 6.40 -5.57 -14.05
N ARG A 63 7.74 -5.63 -13.98
CA ARG A 63 8.48 -6.83 -14.40
C ARG A 63 8.18 -8.04 -13.52
N LEU A 64 8.13 -7.86 -12.20
CA LEU A 64 7.81 -8.94 -11.28
C LEU A 64 6.37 -9.43 -11.44
N GLN A 65 5.46 -8.52 -11.77
CA GLN A 65 4.06 -8.89 -12.06
C GLN A 65 3.97 -9.84 -13.25
N GLN A 66 4.70 -9.59 -14.33
CA GLN A 66 4.72 -10.51 -15.49
C GLN A 66 5.19 -11.91 -15.08
N ILE A 67 6.29 -12.00 -14.34
CA ILE A 67 6.81 -13.30 -13.84
C ILE A 67 5.77 -13.99 -12.94
N PHE A 68 5.08 -13.21 -12.11
CA PHE A 68 4.04 -13.72 -11.22
C PHE A 68 2.84 -14.22 -12.03
N ASP A 69 2.40 -13.48 -13.01
CA ASP A 69 1.26 -13.85 -13.86
C ASP A 69 1.56 -15.12 -14.68
N ASP A 70 2.79 -15.24 -15.23
CA ASP A 70 3.25 -16.44 -15.94
C ASP A 70 3.30 -17.66 -15.01
N HIS A 71 3.76 -17.48 -13.76
CA HIS A 71 3.82 -18.55 -12.76
C HIS A 71 2.43 -19.06 -12.35
N TRP A 72 1.46 -18.15 -12.26
CA TRP A 72 0.09 -18.46 -11.82
C TRP A 72 -0.90 -18.63 -12.98
N ASP A 73 -0.43 -18.74 -14.20
CA ASP A 73 -1.29 -18.87 -15.38
C ASP A 73 -2.37 -19.95 -15.19
N GLY A 74 -3.63 -19.54 -15.33
CA GLY A 74 -4.81 -20.38 -15.13
C GLY A 74 -5.06 -20.84 -13.67
N LYS A 75 -4.31 -20.36 -12.67
CA LYS A 75 -4.47 -20.70 -11.26
C LYS A 75 -4.65 -19.46 -10.39
N ASN A 76 -5.27 -19.64 -9.24
CA ASN A 76 -5.41 -18.58 -8.26
C ASN A 76 -4.19 -18.56 -7.30
N PRO A 77 -3.61 -17.37 -6.98
CA PRO A 77 -2.42 -17.28 -6.14
C PRO A 77 -2.70 -17.35 -4.62
N TRP A 78 -3.96 -17.39 -4.21
CA TRP A 78 -4.33 -17.51 -2.79
C TRP A 78 -4.40 -18.98 -2.36
N ILE A 79 -3.26 -19.48 -1.96
CA ILE A 79 -3.06 -20.84 -1.47
C ILE A 79 -2.74 -20.85 0.04
N ASP A 80 -3.00 -21.97 0.70
CA ASP A 80 -2.61 -22.21 2.09
C ASP A 80 -1.13 -22.67 2.19
N GLU A 81 -0.67 -22.92 3.41
CA GLU A 81 0.71 -23.39 3.69
C GLU A 81 1.01 -24.77 3.06
N LYS A 82 -0.01 -25.53 2.69
CA LYS A 82 0.09 -26.83 2.04
C LYS A 82 0.01 -26.75 0.51
N GLY A 83 -0.19 -25.54 -0.04
CA GLY A 83 -0.30 -25.30 -1.48
C GLY A 83 -1.70 -25.52 -2.04
N PHE A 84 -2.74 -25.70 -1.21
CA PHE A 84 -4.12 -25.82 -1.67
C PHE A 84 -4.79 -24.46 -1.77
N GLU A 85 -5.64 -24.26 -2.78
CA GLU A 85 -6.41 -23.03 -2.92
C GLU A 85 -7.33 -22.79 -1.71
N ILE A 86 -7.27 -21.59 -1.14
CA ILE A 86 -8.11 -21.20 0.01
C ILE A 86 -9.55 -21.05 -0.47
N LYS A 87 -10.41 -21.96 -0.02
CA LYS A 87 -11.82 -21.98 -0.37
C LYS A 87 -12.51 -20.66 0.01
N ASP A 88 -13.33 -20.16 -0.92
CA ASP A 88 -14.12 -18.93 -0.74
C ASP A 88 -13.30 -17.67 -0.35
N PHE A 89 -12.01 -17.62 -0.70
CA PHE A 89 -11.11 -16.53 -0.36
C PHE A 89 -11.69 -15.15 -0.71
N LEU A 90 -12.18 -14.97 -1.95
CA LEU A 90 -12.74 -13.69 -2.40
C LEU A 90 -14.05 -13.35 -1.67
N LYS A 91 -14.93 -14.34 -1.46
CA LYS A 91 -16.17 -14.15 -0.69
C LYS A 91 -15.88 -13.73 0.75
N ASN A 92 -14.92 -14.38 1.40
CA ASN A 92 -14.51 -14.03 2.75
C ASN A 92 -13.81 -12.67 2.82
N THR A 93 -13.07 -12.30 1.76
CA THR A 93 -12.42 -11.00 1.67
C THR A 93 -13.43 -9.87 1.54
N ILE A 94 -14.42 -9.98 0.64
CA ILE A 94 -15.42 -8.92 0.45
C ILE A 94 -16.28 -8.72 1.69
N LYS A 95 -16.65 -9.79 2.40
CA LYS A 95 -17.46 -9.72 3.63
C LYS A 95 -16.82 -8.90 4.75
N ARG A 96 -15.47 -8.77 4.76
CA ARG A 96 -14.74 -7.95 5.75
C ARG A 96 -14.77 -6.45 5.44
N THR A 97 -15.15 -6.07 4.23
CA THR A 97 -15.15 -4.66 3.80
C THR A 97 -16.31 -3.87 4.39
N ARG A 98 -16.10 -2.56 4.58
CA ARG A 98 -17.17 -1.65 4.98
C ARG A 98 -18.28 -1.59 3.91
N TYR A 99 -17.90 -1.68 2.64
CA TYR A 99 -18.82 -1.65 1.51
C TYR A 99 -19.83 -2.81 1.58
N TYR A 100 -19.36 -4.05 1.77
CA TYR A 100 -20.25 -5.20 1.95
C TYR A 100 -21.21 -5.02 3.15
N LYS A 101 -20.68 -4.55 4.28
CA LYS A 101 -21.47 -4.33 5.49
C LYS A 101 -22.55 -3.25 5.30
N SER A 102 -22.27 -2.20 4.53
CA SER A 102 -23.26 -1.17 4.16
C SER A 102 -24.35 -1.77 3.29
N LEU A 103 -23.98 -2.46 2.21
CA LEU A 103 -24.95 -3.13 1.32
C LEU A 103 -25.83 -4.13 2.08
N LEU A 104 -25.24 -4.90 2.99
CA LEU A 104 -25.99 -5.88 3.77
C LEU A 104 -27.05 -5.19 4.64
N LYS A 105 -26.71 -4.07 5.29
CA LYS A 105 -27.64 -3.27 6.08
C LYS A 105 -28.74 -2.65 5.21
N GLU A 106 -28.42 -2.16 4.02
CA GLU A 106 -29.35 -1.54 3.07
C GLU A 106 -30.32 -2.55 2.44
N ASN A 107 -29.97 -3.84 2.43
CA ASN A 107 -30.76 -4.92 1.87
C ASN A 107 -31.27 -5.90 2.94
N GLU A 108 -31.69 -5.40 4.10
CA GLU A 108 -32.37 -6.16 5.16
C GLU A 108 -31.61 -7.40 5.66
N ASN A 109 -30.27 -7.37 5.55
CA ASN A 109 -29.34 -8.47 5.84
C ASN A 109 -29.50 -9.70 4.91
N ASP A 110 -30.10 -9.52 3.73
CA ASP A 110 -30.15 -10.56 2.70
C ASP A 110 -28.81 -10.70 1.98
N SER A 111 -28.03 -11.71 2.37
CA SER A 111 -26.71 -11.95 1.78
C SER A 111 -26.77 -12.45 0.34
N ILE A 112 -27.85 -13.13 -0.08
CA ILE A 112 -28.00 -13.63 -1.46
C ILE A 112 -28.16 -12.44 -2.37
N LYS A 113 -29.12 -11.58 -2.09
CA LYS A 113 -29.36 -10.33 -2.84
C LYS A 113 -28.11 -9.46 -2.93
N VAL A 114 -27.35 -9.35 -1.83
CA VAL A 114 -26.09 -8.57 -1.83
C VAL A 114 -25.06 -9.21 -2.76
N PHE A 115 -24.93 -10.56 -2.79
CA PHE A 115 -24.01 -11.20 -3.74
C PHE A 115 -24.45 -11.05 -5.19
N ASP A 116 -25.75 -11.04 -5.48
CA ASP A 116 -26.27 -10.75 -6.83
C ASP A 116 -25.86 -9.33 -7.26
N LEU A 117 -26.06 -8.33 -6.40
CA LEU A 117 -25.61 -6.95 -6.66
C LEU A 117 -24.10 -6.84 -6.85
N LEU A 118 -23.29 -7.60 -6.09
CA LEU A 118 -21.84 -7.62 -6.21
C LEU A 118 -21.36 -8.27 -7.52
N ASN A 119 -22.18 -9.12 -8.13
CA ASN A 119 -21.90 -9.77 -9.41
C ASN A 119 -22.45 -9.01 -10.63
N GLU A 120 -23.22 -7.94 -10.43
CA GLU A 120 -23.65 -7.06 -11.53
C GLU A 120 -22.44 -6.42 -12.23
N LYS A 121 -22.39 -6.58 -13.56
CA LYS A 121 -21.33 -5.98 -14.37
C LYS A 121 -21.61 -4.50 -14.64
N LYS A 122 -20.57 -3.66 -14.43
CA LYS A 122 -20.64 -2.20 -14.64
C LYS A 122 -19.38 -1.74 -15.36
N LYS A 123 -19.52 -0.72 -16.18
CA LYS A 123 -18.35 -0.04 -16.78
C LYS A 123 -17.53 0.61 -15.67
N MET A 124 -16.23 0.34 -15.64
CA MET A 124 -15.31 0.94 -14.67
C MET A 124 -13.91 1.09 -15.24
N LYS A 125 -13.16 2.01 -14.67
CA LYS A 125 -11.73 2.15 -14.94
C LYS A 125 -10.93 1.36 -13.92
N VAL A 126 -9.99 0.57 -14.41
CA VAL A 126 -9.09 -0.22 -13.56
C VAL A 126 -7.64 0.11 -13.85
N PHE A 127 -6.78 -0.14 -12.88
CA PHE A 127 -5.34 0.03 -13.02
C PHE A 127 -4.77 -1.02 -13.97
N SER A 128 -3.84 -0.60 -14.82
CA SER A 128 -2.88 -1.50 -15.46
C SER A 128 -1.50 -0.84 -15.46
N TRP A 129 -0.45 -1.63 -15.71
CA TRP A 129 0.92 -1.10 -15.79
C TRP A 129 1.13 -0.15 -16.97
N GLY A 130 0.28 -0.21 -17.99
CA GLY A 130 0.27 0.73 -19.12
C GLY A 130 -0.64 1.96 -18.93
N GLY A 131 -1.25 2.11 -17.75
CA GLY A 131 -2.20 3.19 -17.46
C GLY A 131 -3.59 2.66 -17.09
N GLU A 132 -4.57 3.54 -17.07
CA GLU A 132 -5.96 3.16 -16.78
C GLU A 132 -6.62 2.53 -18.01
N ILE A 133 -7.34 1.44 -17.79
CA ILE A 133 -8.13 0.80 -18.84
C ILE A 133 -9.62 0.78 -18.49
N ASP A 134 -10.45 1.01 -19.50
CA ASP A 134 -11.90 0.88 -19.38
C ASP A 134 -12.28 -0.59 -19.54
N THR A 135 -13.08 -1.11 -18.62
CA THR A 135 -13.53 -2.51 -18.63
C THR A 135 -14.95 -2.65 -18.11
N VAL A 136 -15.55 -3.82 -18.30
CA VAL A 136 -16.87 -4.19 -17.79
C VAL A 136 -16.71 -5.31 -16.78
N PHE A 137 -16.54 -4.93 -15.51
CA PHE A 137 -16.38 -5.85 -14.39
C PHE A 137 -17.55 -5.74 -13.41
N SER A 138 -17.80 -6.82 -12.70
CA SER A 138 -18.53 -6.79 -11.44
C SER A 138 -17.58 -6.34 -10.30
N ILE A 139 -18.14 -6.06 -9.13
CA ILE A 139 -17.34 -5.80 -7.92
C ILE A 139 -16.48 -7.02 -7.57
N MET A 140 -17.02 -8.23 -7.76
CA MET A 140 -16.26 -9.47 -7.51
C MET A 140 -15.15 -9.69 -8.53
N ASP A 141 -15.37 -9.36 -9.81
CA ASP A 141 -14.32 -9.40 -10.83
C ASP A 141 -13.22 -8.39 -10.53
N SER A 142 -13.59 -7.17 -10.15
CA SER A 142 -12.67 -6.12 -9.72
C SER A 142 -11.84 -6.57 -8.51
N LEU A 143 -12.48 -7.17 -7.50
CA LEU A 143 -11.77 -7.69 -6.34
C LEU A 143 -10.75 -8.78 -6.73
N ARG A 144 -11.14 -9.73 -7.58
CA ARG A 144 -10.25 -10.76 -8.11
C ARG A 144 -9.06 -10.12 -8.83
N TYR A 145 -9.33 -9.18 -9.73
CA TYR A 145 -8.32 -8.46 -10.50
C TYR A 145 -7.28 -7.77 -9.59
N TYR A 146 -7.75 -6.97 -8.62
CA TYR A 146 -6.85 -6.25 -7.73
C TYR A 146 -6.10 -7.14 -6.72
N LYS A 147 -6.62 -8.34 -6.40
CA LYS A 147 -5.93 -9.30 -5.54
C LYS A 147 -4.75 -9.99 -6.21
N ASN A 148 -4.67 -9.96 -7.54
CA ASN A 148 -3.54 -10.50 -8.29
C ASN A 148 -2.35 -9.54 -8.37
N PHE A 149 -2.50 -8.25 -8.03
CA PHE A 149 -1.39 -7.31 -8.08
C PHE A 149 -0.43 -7.49 -6.91
N LEU A 150 0.84 -7.68 -7.22
CA LEU A 150 1.93 -7.59 -6.26
C LEU A 150 2.04 -6.17 -5.71
N GLN A 151 2.36 -6.06 -4.44
CA GLN A 151 2.46 -4.78 -3.74
C GLN A 151 3.87 -4.59 -3.16
N ALA A 152 4.33 -3.36 -3.14
CA ALA A 152 5.61 -2.99 -2.54
C ALA A 152 5.50 -1.68 -1.79
N GLY A 153 6.34 -1.50 -0.76
CA GLY A 153 6.62 -0.23 -0.13
C GLY A 153 8.12 0.03 -0.18
N PHE A 154 8.51 1.28 -0.39
CA PHE A 154 9.91 1.69 -0.42
C PHE A 154 10.09 2.97 0.40
N ILE A 155 11.14 3.01 1.21
CA ILE A 155 11.54 4.20 1.97
C ILE A 155 13.05 4.39 1.87
N SER A 156 13.48 5.63 1.66
CA SER A 156 14.90 6.03 1.72
C SER A 156 15.11 6.96 2.90
N ILE A 157 16.03 6.60 3.79
CA ILE A 157 16.36 7.35 5.00
C ILE A 157 17.85 7.68 4.99
N GLU A 158 18.20 8.93 5.25
CA GLU A 158 19.59 9.35 5.42
C GLU A 158 20.09 8.91 6.80
N PRO A 159 21.12 8.05 6.90
CA PRO A 159 21.52 7.46 8.17
C PRO A 159 22.01 8.45 9.23
N LYS A 160 22.64 9.57 8.80
CA LYS A 160 23.22 10.57 9.73
C LYS A 160 22.17 11.45 10.38
N THR A 161 21.09 11.78 9.68
CA THR A 161 20.09 12.74 10.12
C THR A 161 18.75 12.08 10.48
N GLY A 162 18.50 10.87 10.00
CA GLY A 162 17.19 10.22 10.07
C GLY A 162 16.17 10.81 9.08
N PHE A 163 16.59 11.71 8.19
CA PHE A 163 15.69 12.37 7.24
C PHE A 163 15.17 11.39 6.19
N ILE A 164 13.85 11.37 6.02
CA ILE A 164 13.19 10.60 4.95
C ILE A 164 13.36 11.36 3.64
N ARG A 165 14.07 10.78 2.68
CA ARG A 165 14.35 11.38 1.37
C ARG A 165 13.39 10.93 0.28
N ALA A 166 12.88 9.70 0.37
CA ALA A 166 11.84 9.19 -0.52
C ALA A 166 10.89 8.25 0.22
N TRP A 167 9.62 8.26 -0.18
CA TRP A 167 8.55 7.42 0.40
C TRP A 167 7.60 6.95 -0.69
N VAL A 168 7.60 5.66 -0.98
CA VAL A 168 6.68 5.03 -1.93
C VAL A 168 5.83 4.03 -1.18
N GLY A 169 4.60 4.40 -0.84
CA GLY A 169 3.70 3.59 -0.02
C GLY A 169 3.05 2.41 -0.75
N GLY A 170 3.09 2.39 -2.08
CA GLY A 170 2.48 1.34 -2.91
C GLY A 170 2.73 1.58 -4.39
N ILE A 171 2.27 0.66 -5.23
CA ILE A 171 2.50 0.71 -6.69
C ILE A 171 1.69 1.80 -7.39
N ASN A 172 0.50 2.16 -6.87
CA ASN A 172 -0.33 3.25 -7.39
C ASN A 172 -1.35 3.67 -6.32
N HIS A 173 -1.23 4.88 -5.78
CA HIS A 173 -2.10 5.35 -4.70
C HIS A 173 -3.56 5.61 -5.12
N LYS A 174 -3.82 5.88 -6.40
CA LYS A 174 -5.19 6.09 -6.90
C LYS A 174 -6.05 4.84 -6.70
N PHE A 175 -5.48 3.67 -6.98
CA PHE A 175 -6.17 2.38 -6.94
C PHE A 175 -5.85 1.56 -5.68
N PHE A 176 -4.68 1.73 -5.08
CA PHE A 176 -4.20 0.98 -3.91
C PHE A 176 -3.91 1.94 -2.76
N LYS A 177 -4.92 2.15 -1.90
CA LYS A 177 -4.86 3.13 -0.80
C LYS A 177 -4.05 2.67 0.42
N TYR A 178 -3.67 1.40 0.47
CA TYR A 178 -2.92 0.85 1.58
C TYR A 178 -1.44 1.25 1.48
N ASP A 179 -0.93 1.94 2.49
CA ASP A 179 0.47 2.34 2.57
C ASP A 179 1.31 1.21 3.20
N HIS A 180 2.08 0.52 2.36
CA HIS A 180 2.91 -0.61 2.78
C HIS A 180 4.12 -0.19 3.62
N VAL A 181 4.55 1.06 3.58
CA VAL A 181 5.62 1.59 4.43
C VAL A 181 5.11 1.81 5.86
N LYS A 182 3.95 2.46 6.01
CA LYS A 182 3.41 2.82 7.32
C LYS A 182 2.55 1.72 7.95
N GLN A 183 1.71 1.06 7.15
CA GLN A 183 0.69 0.14 7.64
C GLN A 183 1.09 -1.33 7.48
N GLY A 184 2.08 -1.61 6.62
CA GLY A 184 2.52 -2.97 6.31
C GLY A 184 3.17 -3.64 7.51
N LYS A 185 2.46 -4.55 8.16
CA LYS A 185 3.01 -5.40 9.22
C LYS A 185 3.57 -6.65 8.59
N ARG A 186 4.87 -6.85 8.69
CA ARG A 186 5.60 -8.03 8.20
C ARG A 186 6.46 -8.60 9.30
N GLN A 187 6.63 -9.92 9.30
CA GLN A 187 7.62 -10.56 10.15
C GLN A 187 9.02 -10.11 9.71
N PRO A 188 9.82 -9.51 10.60
CA PRO A 188 11.13 -8.94 10.21
C PRO A 188 12.13 -10.01 9.74
N GLY A 189 12.03 -11.24 10.23
CA GLY A 189 12.96 -12.31 9.88
C GLY A 189 14.41 -11.89 10.16
N SER A 190 15.32 -12.18 9.23
CA SER A 190 16.75 -11.87 9.35
C SER A 190 17.09 -10.38 9.38
N THR A 191 16.18 -9.50 9.00
CA THR A 191 16.40 -8.05 9.12
C THR A 191 16.42 -7.56 10.55
N PHE A 192 15.99 -8.41 11.51
CA PHE A 192 16.07 -8.12 12.94
C PHE A 192 17.47 -8.42 13.54
N LYS A 193 18.32 -9.18 12.85
CA LYS A 193 19.66 -9.56 13.35
C LYS A 193 20.54 -8.37 13.76
N PRO A 194 20.61 -7.26 13.02
CA PRO A 194 21.40 -6.10 13.45
C PRO A 194 21.01 -5.58 14.84
N ILE A 195 19.70 -5.61 15.17
CA ILE A 195 19.19 -5.17 16.49
C ILE A 195 19.63 -6.15 17.56
N VAL A 196 19.54 -7.47 17.30
CA VAL A 196 19.99 -8.51 18.23
C VAL A 196 21.48 -8.40 18.49
N TYR A 197 22.30 -8.23 17.44
CA TYR A 197 23.74 -8.08 17.59
C TYR A 197 24.14 -6.79 18.31
N ALA A 198 23.47 -5.67 18.02
CA ALA A 198 23.70 -4.43 18.73
C ALA A 198 23.41 -4.60 20.23
N ALA A 199 22.30 -5.22 20.60
CA ALA A 199 21.96 -5.51 21.97
C ALA A 199 22.96 -6.47 22.64
N ALA A 200 23.44 -7.49 21.94
CA ALA A 200 24.46 -8.40 22.47
C ALA A 200 25.78 -7.67 22.76
N ILE A 201 26.26 -6.83 21.83
CA ILE A 201 27.48 -6.03 22.02
C ILE A 201 27.33 -5.06 23.19
N ASP A 202 26.17 -4.40 23.30
CA ASP A 202 25.87 -3.48 24.41
C ASP A 202 25.88 -4.19 25.78
N ASN A 203 25.50 -5.47 25.80
CA ASN A 203 25.59 -6.32 26.98
C ASN A 203 26.97 -7.00 27.17
N GLY A 204 28.00 -6.55 26.45
CA GLY A 204 29.39 -6.98 26.67
C GLY A 204 29.81 -8.24 25.90
N TYR A 205 28.98 -8.78 25.00
CA TYR A 205 29.38 -9.90 24.15
C TYR A 205 30.35 -9.43 23.06
N SER A 206 31.42 -10.16 22.86
CA SER A 206 32.36 -9.92 21.76
C SER A 206 31.71 -10.23 20.40
N PRO A 207 31.96 -9.43 19.33
CA PRO A 207 31.57 -9.79 17.97
C PRO A 207 32.08 -11.16 17.52
N CYS A 208 33.15 -11.65 18.15
CA CYS A 208 33.75 -12.98 17.88
C CYS A 208 33.25 -14.06 18.85
N TYR A 209 32.21 -13.81 19.63
CA TYR A 209 31.65 -14.81 20.54
C TYR A 209 31.03 -15.96 19.74
N PRO A 210 31.43 -17.22 19.99
CA PRO A 210 30.89 -18.36 19.27
C PRO A 210 29.45 -18.61 19.72
N VAL A 211 28.55 -18.83 18.77
CA VAL A 211 27.12 -19.14 18.96
C VAL A 211 26.89 -20.61 18.61
#